data_b22eeb31b77d7b92a2c34062261440a1
#
_entry.id   b22eeb31b77d7b92a2c34062261440a1
#
_cell.length_a   1.000
_cell.length_b   1.000
_cell.length_c   1.000
_cell.angle_alpha   90.00
_cell.angle_beta   90.00
_cell.angle_gamma   90.00
#
_symmetry.space_group_name_H-M   'P 1'
#
loop_
_entity.id
_entity.type
_entity.pdbx_description
1 polymer ?
#
loop_
_entity_poly.entity_id
_entity_poly.type
_entity_poly.pdbx_seq_one_letter_code
_entity_poly.pdbx_strand_id
1 'polypeptide(L)'
;MGFNDSLSRRNFVKLIGASSVISAGMLVGCGGGSDSDNDGKFKIGGIGPFTGAAAIYGNATKNGTQIAVDEVNAEKDGKVKLAFKNADDEHDAEKSVNAYKSLKDWGMQILVGTTTTAPCVAVTAQTNQDNMFQLTPSASSTDVIGGQADADGNVTTQRKKNVFQMCFTDPNQGTASAKYISKQKLGSKVGIIYNNSDAYSKGITVKFKAEAKELGLSVVTEQPFTDDSSSDFTVQLNKCKSAGADLIFLPIYYQPASLILSKANEMGYKPKFFGVDGMDGILTLEGFDTSLAEGVMLLTPFSADATDDLTKKFVSTYKEKYKDTPNQFAADAYDCVMVVKQAIEKSGVTPDMEVSEICDKLIATITSSDFTYDGLTGTGMTWSDTGEVSKEPKGMVIKDGAYVGMDN
;
A
#
# COMPACT_ATOMS: atom_id res chain seq x y z
N MET A 1 62.25 -18.03 9.84
CA MET A 1 62.50 -16.64 10.21
C MET A 1 61.25 -15.89 9.87
N GLY A 2 60.28 -15.70 10.65
CA GLY A 2 60.10 -15.18 11.99
C GLY A 2 60.07 -13.67 11.98
N PHE A 3 58.86 -13.09 12.04
CA PHE A 3 58.59 -12.04 13.03
C PHE A 3 57.08 -11.62 12.97
N ASN A 4 56.39 -11.98 14.04
CA ASN A 4 55.19 -11.36 14.53
C ASN A 4 55.49 -9.92 14.93
N ASP A 5 54.56 -9.00 14.72
CA ASP A 5 54.37 -7.92 15.67
C ASP A 5 52.91 -7.43 15.69
N SER A 6 52.32 -7.73 16.82
CA SER A 6 51.07 -7.23 17.32
C SER A 6 51.18 -5.76 17.70
N LEU A 7 50.34 -4.85 17.19
CA LEU A 7 50.19 -3.48 17.70
C LEU A 7 48.92 -3.34 18.53
N SER A 8 49.20 -3.25 19.82
CA SER A 8 48.31 -3.06 20.95
C SER A 8 47.56 -1.73 20.91
N ARG A 9 46.28 -1.82 21.30
CA ARG A 9 45.42 -0.72 21.64
C ARG A 9 45.91 0.00 22.92
N ARG A 10 46.68 1.07 22.78
CA ARG A 10 46.90 2.11 23.82
C ARG A 10 47.83 3.18 23.27
N ASN A 11 47.27 4.34 23.00
CA ASN A 11 47.91 5.66 23.14
C ASN A 11 47.33 6.68 22.15
N PHE A 12 46.23 7.28 22.54
CA PHE A 12 45.85 8.60 22.04
C PHE A 12 45.15 9.38 23.14
N VAL A 13 45.93 9.85 24.09
CA VAL A 13 45.51 10.89 25.03
C VAL A 13 46.71 11.89 25.16
N LYS A 14 46.38 13.13 25.00
CA LYS A 14 47.13 14.37 25.29
C LYS A 14 47.52 15.17 24.06
N LEU A 15 46.74 16.19 23.78
CA LEU A 15 47.27 17.57 23.71
C LEU A 15 46.10 18.54 24.02
N ILE A 16 46.12 19.08 25.22
CA ILE A 16 45.31 20.21 25.70
C ILE A 16 46.11 21.46 25.38
N GLY A 17 45.51 22.42 24.72
CA GLY A 17 46.04 23.77 24.57
C GLY A 17 44.90 24.78 24.77
N ALA A 18 44.92 25.41 25.92
CA ALA A 18 43.95 26.38 26.40
C ALA A 18 44.02 27.71 25.63
N SER A 19 42.88 28.36 25.41
CA SER A 19 42.76 29.81 25.38
C SER A 19 41.35 30.21 25.82
N SER A 20 41.28 30.71 27.02
CA SER A 20 40.13 31.35 27.65
C SER A 20 39.91 32.74 27.10
N VAL A 21 38.68 33.09 26.71
CA VAL A 21 38.18 34.47 26.76
C VAL A 21 36.81 34.46 27.43
N ILE A 22 36.75 35.08 28.56
CA ILE A 22 35.58 35.38 29.36
C ILE A 22 34.84 36.55 28.73
N SER A 23 33.56 36.42 28.47
CA SER A 23 32.65 37.58 28.49
C SER A 23 31.31 37.16 29.08
N ALA A 24 31.05 37.73 30.24
CA ALA A 24 29.78 37.62 30.97
C ALA A 24 28.70 38.45 30.29
N GLY A 25 27.49 37.95 30.29
CA GLY A 25 26.36 38.82 29.99
C GLY A 25 25.03 38.06 29.78
N MET A 26 24.20 38.07 30.81
CA MET A 26 22.73 37.95 30.86
C MET A 26 22.10 36.57 30.78
N LEU A 27 21.81 36.09 31.97
CA LEU A 27 20.66 35.21 32.30
C LEU A 27 19.36 35.94 31.91
N VAL A 28 18.69 35.43 30.88
CA VAL A 28 17.26 35.66 30.66
C VAL A 28 16.57 34.31 30.80
N GLY A 29 15.53 34.30 31.61
CA GLY A 29 14.88 33.11 32.16
C GLY A 29 14.37 32.12 31.10
N CYS A 30 14.62 30.85 31.36
CA CYS A 30 13.89 29.77 30.77
C CYS A 30 12.43 29.78 31.28
N GLY A 31 11.55 30.37 30.50
CA GLY A 31 10.18 29.99 30.48
C GLY A 31 10.09 28.67 29.71
N GLY A 32 9.70 27.59 30.35
CA GLY A 32 9.32 26.35 29.67
C GLY A 32 8.11 26.62 28.79
N GLY A 33 8.36 26.88 27.50
CA GLY A 33 7.39 26.83 26.45
C GLY A 33 7.35 25.38 25.98
N SER A 34 6.32 24.65 26.31
CA SER A 34 5.87 23.55 25.48
C SER A 34 5.61 24.15 24.10
N ASP A 35 6.47 23.86 23.14
CA ASP A 35 6.20 24.13 21.71
C ASP A 35 5.01 23.26 21.30
N SER A 36 3.83 23.74 21.61
CA SER A 36 2.62 23.38 20.91
C SER A 36 2.61 24.15 19.59
N ASP A 37 3.50 23.79 18.66
CA ASP A 37 3.40 24.17 17.27
C ASP A 37 2.18 23.47 16.64
N ASN A 38 1.01 23.78 17.17
CA ASN A 38 -0.23 23.53 16.46
C ASN A 38 -0.44 24.72 15.53
N ASP A 39 0.23 24.67 14.38
CA ASP A 39 0.28 25.68 13.33
C ASP A 39 -1.08 25.81 12.59
N GLY A 40 -2.18 25.40 13.23
CA GLY A 40 -3.53 25.36 12.66
C GLY A 40 -3.69 24.28 11.58
N LYS A 41 -2.80 23.31 11.52
CA LYS A 41 -2.78 22.24 10.53
C LYS A 41 -3.06 20.88 11.17
N PHE A 42 -3.83 20.04 10.49
CA PHE A 42 -3.91 18.63 10.84
C PHE A 42 -2.61 17.91 10.47
N LYS A 43 -2.07 17.14 11.40
CA LYS A 43 -0.84 16.36 11.19
C LYS A 43 -1.19 14.97 10.67
N ILE A 44 -0.92 14.74 9.39
CA ILE A 44 -1.12 13.46 8.72
C ILE A 44 0.20 12.69 8.67
N GLY A 45 0.19 11.46 9.15
CA GLY A 45 1.32 10.51 8.98
C GLY A 45 1.14 9.64 7.76
N GLY A 46 2.26 9.27 7.12
CA GLY A 46 2.33 8.24 6.09
C GLY A 46 3.36 7.18 6.47
N ILE A 47 3.03 5.90 6.30
CA ILE A 47 3.95 4.79 6.53
C ILE A 47 3.89 3.87 5.31
N GLY A 48 5.04 3.45 4.83
CA GLY A 48 5.14 2.52 3.71
C GLY A 48 6.58 2.17 3.40
N PRO A 49 6.82 1.17 2.52
CA PRO A 49 8.15 0.75 2.12
C PRO A 49 8.72 1.71 1.08
N PHE A 50 9.58 2.65 1.50
CA PHE A 50 10.22 3.59 0.57
C PHE A 50 11.53 3.03 0.03
N THR A 51 12.05 1.99 0.65
CA THR A 51 13.22 1.21 0.25
C THR A 51 12.90 -0.28 0.21
N GLY A 52 13.78 -1.10 -0.39
CA GLY A 52 13.63 -2.56 -0.48
C GLY A 52 12.69 -3.03 -1.59
N ALA A 53 12.27 -4.30 -1.50
CA ALA A 53 11.57 -5.04 -2.55
C ALA A 53 10.17 -4.51 -2.92
N ALA A 54 9.53 -3.76 -2.04
CA ALA A 54 8.21 -3.18 -2.24
C ALA A 54 8.24 -1.65 -2.44
N ALA A 55 9.43 -1.08 -2.73
CA ALA A 55 9.64 0.37 -2.77
C ALA A 55 8.80 1.11 -3.83
N ILE A 56 8.42 0.45 -4.92
CA ILE A 56 7.54 1.03 -5.95
C ILE A 56 6.20 1.43 -5.34
N TYR A 57 5.61 0.57 -4.50
CA TYR A 57 4.33 0.88 -3.84
C TYR A 57 4.47 2.05 -2.84
N GLY A 58 5.47 1.97 -1.95
CA GLY A 58 5.66 2.99 -0.92
C GLY A 58 5.98 4.36 -1.49
N ASN A 59 6.85 4.44 -2.49
CA ASN A 59 7.15 5.71 -3.15
C ASN A 59 5.93 6.25 -3.90
N ALA A 60 5.13 5.39 -4.52
CA ALA A 60 3.89 5.80 -5.17
C ALA A 60 2.88 6.39 -4.15
N THR A 61 2.62 5.70 -3.03
CA THR A 61 1.71 6.21 -1.98
C THR A 61 2.21 7.51 -1.36
N LYS A 62 3.50 7.61 -1.05
CA LYS A 62 4.11 8.87 -0.57
C LYS A 62 3.91 10.03 -1.55
N ASN A 63 4.16 9.79 -2.82
CA ASN A 63 4.07 10.80 -3.86
C ASN A 63 2.61 11.25 -4.11
N GLY A 64 1.67 10.30 -4.16
CA GLY A 64 0.23 10.59 -4.27
C GLY A 64 -0.29 11.40 -3.09
N THR A 65 0.07 10.99 -1.86
CA THR A 65 -0.24 11.72 -0.63
C THR A 65 0.31 13.16 -0.69
N GLN A 66 1.57 13.34 -1.10
CA GLN A 66 2.18 14.67 -1.17
C GLN A 66 1.48 15.60 -2.18
N ILE A 67 1.07 15.07 -3.35
CA ILE A 67 0.31 15.86 -4.33
C ILE A 67 -1.01 16.33 -3.72
N ALA A 68 -1.76 15.43 -3.07
CA ALA A 68 -3.03 15.78 -2.44
C ALA A 68 -2.86 16.81 -1.33
N VAL A 69 -1.86 16.64 -0.45
CA VAL A 69 -1.54 17.61 0.61
C VAL A 69 -1.19 18.98 0.04
N ASP A 70 -0.39 19.03 -1.03
CA ASP A 70 -0.04 20.28 -1.70
C ASP A 70 -1.26 20.96 -2.31
N GLU A 71 -2.17 20.20 -2.93
CA GLU A 71 -3.42 20.73 -3.49
C GLU A 71 -4.35 21.28 -2.42
N VAL A 72 -4.55 20.53 -1.32
CA VAL A 72 -5.36 21.01 -0.18
C VAL A 72 -4.78 22.29 0.41
N ASN A 73 -3.47 22.36 0.57
CA ASN A 73 -2.80 23.54 1.13
C ASN A 73 -2.82 24.74 0.18
N ALA A 74 -2.91 24.51 -1.13
CA ALA A 74 -2.99 25.58 -2.14
C ALA A 74 -4.39 26.21 -2.27
N GLU A 75 -5.43 25.61 -1.70
CA GLU A 75 -6.79 26.19 -1.69
C GLU A 75 -6.80 27.52 -0.93
N LYS A 76 -7.09 28.64 -1.62
CA LYS A 76 -7.03 30.00 -1.05
C LYS A 76 -7.99 30.21 0.11
N ASP A 77 -9.21 29.70 -0.02
CA ASP A 77 -10.28 29.80 0.98
C ASP A 77 -10.51 28.47 1.72
N GLY A 78 -9.61 27.51 1.56
CA GLY A 78 -9.66 26.18 2.19
C GLY A 78 -9.51 26.29 3.71
N LYS A 79 -10.49 25.75 4.44
CA LYS A 79 -10.47 25.72 5.91
C LYS A 79 -9.55 24.64 6.47
N VAL A 80 -9.25 23.60 5.67
CA VAL A 80 -8.37 22.52 6.05
C VAL A 80 -6.95 22.83 5.58
N LYS A 81 -6.00 22.74 6.50
CA LYS A 81 -4.58 22.80 6.20
C LYS A 81 -3.90 21.56 6.80
N LEU A 82 -2.96 21.01 6.06
CA LEU A 82 -2.34 19.73 6.37
C LEU A 82 -0.82 19.88 6.53
N ALA A 83 -0.27 19.22 7.54
CA ALA A 83 1.15 18.93 7.65
C ALA A 83 1.33 17.44 7.42
N PHE A 84 2.28 17.06 6.57
CA PHE A 84 2.54 15.66 6.22
C PHE A 84 3.95 15.25 6.60
N LYS A 85 4.06 14.13 7.28
CA LYS A 85 5.33 13.46 7.56
C LYS A 85 5.20 11.97 7.28
N ASN A 86 6.23 11.40 6.67
CA ASN A 86 6.25 9.98 6.33
C ASN A 86 7.44 9.27 6.98
N ALA A 87 7.34 7.93 7.12
CA ALA A 87 8.37 7.07 7.66
C ALA A 87 8.43 5.75 6.88
N ASP A 88 9.65 5.29 6.60
CA ASP A 88 9.92 4.04 5.89
C ASP A 88 9.74 2.84 6.82
N ASP A 89 8.99 1.83 6.37
CA ASP A 89 8.81 0.56 7.07
C ASP A 89 9.58 -0.60 6.41
N GLU A 90 10.18 -0.39 5.25
CA GLU A 90 10.91 -1.39 4.47
C GLU A 90 10.11 -2.70 4.26
N HIS A 91 8.78 -2.63 4.28
CA HIS A 91 7.86 -3.78 4.26
C HIS A 91 8.03 -4.72 5.48
N ASP A 92 8.47 -4.19 6.61
CA ASP A 92 8.71 -4.92 7.85
C ASP A 92 7.73 -4.51 8.95
N ALA A 93 7.10 -5.50 9.61
CA ALA A 93 6.06 -5.26 10.61
C ALA A 93 6.60 -4.55 11.88
N GLU A 94 7.82 -4.87 12.32
CA GLU A 94 8.42 -4.25 13.50
C GLU A 94 8.84 -2.81 13.21
N LYS A 95 9.47 -2.59 12.04
CA LYS A 95 9.85 -1.24 11.58
C LYS A 95 8.61 -0.36 11.42
N SER A 96 7.50 -0.89 10.91
CA SER A 96 6.26 -0.13 10.75
C SER A 96 5.66 0.33 12.10
N VAL A 97 5.73 -0.51 13.13
CA VAL A 97 5.33 -0.12 14.50
C VAL A 97 6.26 0.97 15.07
N ASN A 98 7.56 0.89 14.79
CA ASN A 98 8.51 1.93 15.21
C ASN A 98 8.28 3.24 14.44
N ALA A 99 7.99 3.17 13.14
CA ALA A 99 7.58 4.31 12.32
C ALA A 99 6.32 4.98 12.87
N TYR A 100 5.30 4.21 13.24
CA TYR A 100 4.08 4.70 13.88
C TYR A 100 4.36 5.46 15.16
N LYS A 101 5.17 4.90 16.07
CA LYS A 101 5.56 5.56 17.32
C LYS A 101 6.26 6.90 17.07
N SER A 102 7.20 6.93 16.12
CA SER A 102 7.91 8.16 15.75
C SER A 102 6.98 9.24 15.19
N LEU A 103 5.97 8.84 14.39
CA LEU A 103 4.98 9.79 13.90
C LEU A 103 4.02 10.25 15.01
N LYS A 104 3.65 9.39 15.93
CA LYS A 104 2.87 9.74 17.13
C LYS A 104 3.62 10.77 18.00
N ASP A 105 4.94 10.58 18.22
CA ASP A 105 5.78 11.53 18.94
C ASP A 105 5.89 12.90 18.23
N TRP A 106 5.78 12.92 16.90
CA TRP A 106 5.67 14.17 16.13
C TRP A 106 4.31 14.86 16.32
N GLY A 107 3.34 14.18 16.91
CA GLY A 107 1.97 14.67 17.12
C GLY A 107 1.03 14.35 15.96
N MET A 108 1.23 13.22 15.25
CA MET A 108 0.31 12.74 14.23
C MET A 108 -1.10 12.58 14.79
N GLN A 109 -2.11 13.00 14.02
CA GLN A 109 -3.53 12.94 14.39
C GLN A 109 -4.32 11.96 13.51
N ILE A 110 -3.87 11.74 12.29
CA ILE A 110 -4.52 10.88 11.29
C ILE A 110 -3.42 10.12 10.56
N LEU A 111 -3.61 8.81 10.36
CA LEU A 111 -2.69 7.98 9.59
C LEU A 111 -3.29 7.65 8.21
N VAL A 112 -2.60 8.05 7.14
CA VAL A 112 -2.81 7.57 5.77
C VAL A 112 -1.74 6.53 5.48
N GLY A 113 -2.08 5.25 5.67
CA GLY A 113 -1.12 4.14 5.63
C GLY A 113 -1.59 2.95 6.47
N THR A 114 -0.81 1.86 6.57
CA THR A 114 0.41 1.64 5.82
C THR A 114 0.11 1.14 4.41
N THR A 115 1.13 1.04 3.56
CA THR A 115 0.94 0.66 2.16
C THR A 115 0.70 -0.84 1.98
N THR A 116 1.45 -1.70 2.66
CA THR A 116 1.42 -3.15 2.48
C THR A 116 0.77 -3.87 3.66
N THR A 117 0.25 -5.08 3.43
CA THR A 117 -0.63 -5.79 4.37
C THR A 117 0.03 -6.14 5.70
N ALA A 118 1.15 -6.85 5.73
CA ALA A 118 1.75 -7.31 6.99
C ALA A 118 2.16 -6.16 7.93
N PRO A 119 2.84 -5.10 7.45
CA PRO A 119 3.07 -3.88 8.22
C PRO A 119 1.77 -3.23 8.71
N CYS A 120 0.74 -3.18 7.85
CA CYS A 120 -0.54 -2.57 8.22
C CYS A 120 -1.25 -3.30 9.35
N VAL A 121 -1.30 -4.62 9.31
CA VAL A 121 -1.89 -5.44 10.39
C VAL A 121 -1.22 -5.14 11.73
N ALA A 122 0.12 -5.02 11.75
CA ALA A 122 0.87 -4.68 12.96
C ALA A 122 0.56 -3.26 13.46
N VAL A 123 0.49 -2.27 12.57
CA VAL A 123 0.20 -0.87 12.92
C VAL A 123 -1.25 -0.70 13.34
N THR A 124 -2.22 -1.39 12.71
CA THR A 124 -3.63 -1.27 13.09
C THR A 124 -3.92 -1.75 14.51
N ALA A 125 -3.10 -2.65 15.07
CA ALA A 125 -3.19 -3.02 16.47
C ALA A 125 -2.85 -1.84 17.39
N GLN A 126 -1.90 -0.99 17.01
CA GLN A 126 -1.50 0.20 17.76
C GLN A 126 -2.53 1.33 17.61
N THR A 127 -2.93 1.64 16.35
CA THR A 127 -3.91 2.71 16.11
C THR A 127 -5.26 2.41 16.75
N ASN A 128 -5.67 1.12 16.79
CA ASN A 128 -6.89 0.70 17.46
C ASN A 128 -6.82 0.89 18.98
N GLN A 129 -5.67 0.62 19.58
CA GLN A 129 -5.44 0.86 21.01
C GLN A 129 -5.46 2.36 21.34
N ASP A 130 -4.89 3.18 20.46
CA ASP A 130 -4.77 4.64 20.62
C ASP A 130 -6.03 5.40 20.20
N ASN A 131 -7.05 4.73 19.62
CA ASN A 131 -8.20 5.33 18.96
C ASN A 131 -7.78 6.43 17.96
N MET A 132 -6.84 6.11 17.06
CA MET A 132 -6.36 7.01 16.01
C MET A 132 -6.96 6.61 14.66
N PHE A 133 -7.57 7.55 13.95
CA PHE A 133 -8.14 7.29 12.63
C PHE A 133 -7.07 6.85 11.63
N GLN A 134 -7.34 5.73 10.96
CA GLN A 134 -6.45 5.18 9.95
C GLN A 134 -7.23 4.83 8.67
N LEU A 135 -6.76 5.34 7.54
CA LEU A 135 -7.22 4.96 6.21
C LEU A 135 -6.02 4.45 5.41
N THR A 136 -6.01 3.14 5.12
CA THR A 136 -4.94 2.57 4.29
C THR A 136 -5.26 2.71 2.80
N PRO A 137 -4.28 3.13 1.98
CA PRO A 137 -4.49 3.20 0.53
C PRO A 137 -4.60 1.80 -0.12
N SER A 138 -3.85 0.81 0.37
CA SER A 138 -3.62 -0.42 -0.41
C SER A 138 -3.43 -1.70 0.39
N ALA A 139 -3.39 -1.65 1.73
CA ALA A 139 -3.32 -2.88 2.52
C ALA A 139 -4.68 -3.59 2.52
N SER A 140 -4.81 -4.61 1.68
CA SER A 140 -6.09 -5.18 1.22
C SER A 140 -6.59 -6.37 2.02
N SER A 141 -5.78 -6.98 2.89
CA SER A 141 -6.24 -8.07 3.75
C SER A 141 -7.35 -7.63 4.70
N THR A 142 -8.33 -8.48 4.91
CA THR A 142 -9.38 -8.27 5.90
C THR A 142 -8.87 -8.26 7.35
N ASP A 143 -7.69 -8.80 7.61
CA ASP A 143 -7.03 -8.73 8.93
C ASP A 143 -6.66 -7.29 9.32
N VAL A 144 -6.53 -6.41 8.35
CA VAL A 144 -6.28 -4.97 8.56
C VAL A 144 -7.43 -4.34 9.34
N ILE A 145 -8.65 -4.55 8.89
CA ILE A 145 -9.88 -4.01 9.51
C ILE A 145 -10.44 -4.91 10.61
N GLY A 146 -10.20 -6.22 10.54
CA GLY A 146 -10.77 -7.22 11.44
C GLY A 146 -12.29 -7.41 11.30
N GLY A 147 -12.85 -8.27 12.11
CA GLY A 147 -14.31 -8.52 12.15
C GLY A 147 -14.83 -9.47 11.11
N GLN A 148 -13.99 -9.98 10.21
CA GLN A 148 -14.38 -10.96 9.20
C GLN A 148 -14.38 -12.38 9.79
N ALA A 149 -15.37 -13.17 9.38
CA ALA A 149 -15.43 -14.57 9.73
C ALA A 149 -14.55 -15.41 8.77
N ASP A 150 -13.89 -16.42 9.33
CA ASP A 150 -13.21 -17.46 8.56
C ASP A 150 -14.23 -18.37 7.80
N ALA A 151 -13.72 -19.39 7.12
CA ALA A 151 -14.57 -20.34 6.36
C ALA A 151 -15.57 -21.12 7.25
N ASP A 152 -15.27 -21.23 8.55
CA ASP A 152 -16.11 -21.92 9.54
C ASP A 152 -17.07 -20.97 10.27
N GLY A 153 -17.05 -19.67 9.94
CA GLY A 153 -17.89 -18.65 10.54
C GLY A 153 -17.34 -18.06 11.84
N ASN A 154 -16.08 -18.34 12.21
CA ASN A 154 -15.46 -17.82 13.42
C ASN A 154 -14.81 -16.48 13.14
N VAL A 155 -15.06 -15.48 13.99
CA VAL A 155 -14.37 -14.18 13.94
C VAL A 155 -13.08 -14.30 14.75
N THR A 156 -11.94 -14.39 14.05
CA THR A 156 -10.62 -14.56 14.67
C THR A 156 -10.01 -13.25 15.14
N THR A 157 -10.37 -12.13 14.52
CA THR A 157 -9.90 -10.79 14.86
C THR A 157 -11.09 -9.85 15.00
N GLN A 158 -11.17 -9.14 16.15
CA GLN A 158 -12.23 -8.16 16.35
C GLN A 158 -12.13 -6.99 15.36
N ARG A 159 -13.27 -6.41 14.98
CA ARG A 159 -13.35 -5.21 14.13
C ARG A 159 -12.62 -4.02 14.80
N LYS A 160 -11.67 -3.45 14.11
CA LYS A 160 -10.93 -2.24 14.51
C LYS A 160 -11.67 -1.02 13.94
N LYS A 161 -12.57 -0.44 14.73
CA LYS A 161 -13.55 0.58 14.26
C LYS A 161 -12.91 1.82 13.65
N ASN A 162 -11.70 2.16 14.07
CA ASN A 162 -10.92 3.31 13.62
C ASN A 162 -10.20 3.09 12.28
N VAL A 163 -10.24 1.88 11.71
CA VAL A 163 -9.46 1.48 10.52
C VAL A 163 -10.36 1.26 9.32
N PHE A 164 -10.00 1.90 8.19
CA PHE A 164 -10.70 1.82 6.92
C PHE A 164 -9.74 1.53 5.78
N GLN A 165 -10.25 0.93 4.71
CA GLN A 165 -9.51 0.63 3.47
C GLN A 165 -10.01 1.51 2.33
N MET A 166 -9.09 2.05 1.53
CA MET A 166 -9.39 2.69 0.24
C MET A 166 -9.37 1.67 -0.89
N CYS A 167 -8.55 0.62 -0.79
CA CYS A 167 -8.46 -0.46 -1.76
C CYS A 167 -9.61 -1.46 -1.60
N PHE A 168 -9.89 -2.21 -2.65
CA PHE A 168 -10.74 -3.40 -2.56
C PHE A 168 -10.01 -4.53 -1.82
N THR A 169 -10.77 -5.38 -1.13
CA THR A 169 -10.20 -6.39 -0.23
C THR A 169 -9.66 -7.63 -0.97
N ASP A 170 -8.81 -8.41 -0.31
CA ASP A 170 -8.31 -9.69 -0.83
C ASP A 170 -9.44 -10.64 -1.28
N PRO A 171 -10.55 -10.80 -0.50
CA PRO A 171 -11.71 -11.54 -0.95
C PRO A 171 -12.29 -11.04 -2.28
N ASN A 172 -12.39 -9.72 -2.45
CA ASN A 172 -12.90 -9.14 -3.69
C ASN A 172 -11.96 -9.38 -4.85
N GLN A 173 -10.64 -9.29 -4.66
CA GLN A 173 -9.64 -9.60 -5.69
C GLN A 173 -9.72 -11.05 -6.14
N GLY A 174 -9.78 -12.00 -5.21
CA GLY A 174 -9.89 -13.42 -5.52
C GLY A 174 -11.16 -13.73 -6.30
N THR A 175 -12.30 -13.23 -5.83
CA THR A 175 -13.60 -13.41 -6.47
C THR A 175 -13.65 -12.78 -7.88
N ALA A 176 -13.20 -11.53 -8.00
CA ALA A 176 -13.18 -10.81 -9.28
C ALA A 176 -12.27 -11.50 -10.32
N SER A 177 -11.08 -11.94 -9.90
CA SER A 177 -10.13 -12.64 -10.77
C SER A 177 -10.77 -13.92 -11.36
N ALA A 178 -11.40 -14.75 -10.53
CA ALA A 178 -12.08 -15.96 -11.00
C ALA A 178 -13.22 -15.64 -11.98
N LYS A 179 -14.02 -14.61 -11.68
CA LYS A 179 -15.09 -14.14 -12.58
C LYS A 179 -14.55 -13.62 -13.92
N TYR A 180 -13.48 -12.81 -13.92
CA TYR A 180 -12.86 -12.35 -15.17
C TYR A 180 -12.34 -13.51 -16.01
N ILE A 181 -11.59 -14.44 -15.39
CA ILE A 181 -11.04 -15.61 -16.08
C ILE A 181 -12.17 -16.44 -16.71
N SER A 182 -13.25 -16.70 -15.97
CA SER A 182 -14.40 -17.48 -16.44
C SER A 182 -15.18 -16.76 -17.54
N LYS A 183 -15.59 -15.49 -17.29
CA LYS A 183 -16.44 -14.70 -18.20
C LYS A 183 -15.74 -14.45 -19.56
N GLN A 184 -14.46 -14.09 -19.51
CA GLN A 184 -13.67 -13.79 -20.70
C GLN A 184 -13.02 -15.04 -21.33
N LYS A 185 -13.23 -16.22 -20.74
CA LYS A 185 -12.64 -17.50 -21.19
C LYS A 185 -11.13 -17.39 -21.41
N LEU A 186 -10.44 -16.81 -20.43
CA LEU A 186 -9.02 -16.50 -20.52
C LEU A 186 -8.13 -17.73 -20.48
N GLY A 187 -8.56 -18.79 -19.81
CA GLY A 187 -7.88 -20.08 -19.72
C GLY A 187 -8.85 -21.19 -19.35
N SER A 188 -8.48 -22.43 -19.62
CA SER A 188 -9.26 -23.63 -19.31
C SER A 188 -8.68 -24.44 -18.15
N LYS A 189 -7.37 -24.34 -17.93
CA LYS A 189 -6.63 -25.04 -16.88
C LYS A 189 -5.74 -24.02 -16.14
N VAL A 190 -6.17 -23.68 -14.94
CA VAL A 190 -5.50 -22.64 -14.15
C VAL A 190 -4.47 -23.28 -13.21
N GLY A 191 -3.21 -22.83 -13.31
CA GLY A 191 -2.19 -23.02 -12.27
C GLY A 191 -2.17 -21.81 -11.35
N ILE A 192 -1.90 -22.01 -10.07
CA ILE A 192 -1.73 -20.93 -9.10
C ILE A 192 -0.30 -20.94 -8.58
N ILE A 193 0.40 -19.80 -8.60
CA ILE A 193 1.68 -19.63 -7.89
C ILE A 193 1.47 -18.50 -6.88
N TYR A 194 1.66 -18.80 -5.59
CA TYR A 194 1.33 -17.85 -4.53
C TYR A 194 2.33 -17.92 -3.36
N ASN A 195 2.44 -16.82 -2.62
CA ASN A 195 3.25 -16.72 -1.42
C ASN A 195 2.43 -17.20 -0.20
N ASN A 196 2.81 -18.33 0.40
CA ASN A 196 2.10 -18.89 1.54
C ASN A 196 2.58 -18.34 2.90
N SER A 197 3.59 -17.50 2.93
CA SER A 197 4.01 -16.74 4.13
C SER A 197 3.30 -15.38 4.24
N ASP A 198 2.71 -14.88 3.17
CA ASP A 198 2.04 -13.58 3.11
C ASP A 198 0.51 -13.70 3.25
N ALA A 199 -0.07 -12.93 4.17
CA ALA A 199 -1.52 -12.90 4.42
C ALA A 199 -2.32 -12.42 3.20
N TYR A 200 -1.80 -11.41 2.48
CA TYR A 200 -2.35 -10.88 1.23
C TYR A 200 -2.49 -11.99 0.17
N SER A 201 -1.39 -12.63 -0.17
CA SER A 201 -1.37 -13.67 -1.20
C SER A 201 -2.24 -14.89 -0.85
N LYS A 202 -2.25 -15.30 0.43
CA LYS A 202 -3.12 -16.38 0.91
C LYS A 202 -4.59 -16.00 0.85
N GLY A 203 -4.95 -14.81 1.32
CA GLY A 203 -6.34 -14.35 1.35
C GLY A 203 -6.98 -14.37 -0.04
N ILE A 204 -6.28 -13.81 -1.02
CA ILE A 204 -6.72 -13.82 -2.42
C ILE A 204 -6.83 -15.26 -2.96
N THR A 205 -5.81 -16.08 -2.71
CA THR A 205 -5.79 -17.49 -3.20
C THR A 205 -6.96 -18.29 -2.68
N VAL A 206 -7.28 -18.20 -1.40
CA VAL A 206 -8.41 -18.92 -0.78
C VAL A 206 -9.72 -18.53 -1.45
N LYS A 207 -9.98 -17.25 -1.65
CA LYS A 207 -11.23 -16.77 -2.26
C LYS A 207 -11.29 -17.05 -3.76
N PHE A 208 -10.19 -16.91 -4.47
CA PHE A 208 -10.10 -17.32 -5.86
C PHE A 208 -10.50 -18.79 -6.05
N LYS A 209 -9.96 -19.71 -5.24
CA LYS A 209 -10.26 -21.14 -5.31
C LYS A 209 -11.72 -21.44 -5.02
N ALA A 210 -12.30 -20.79 -4.02
CA ALA A 210 -13.71 -20.94 -3.70
C ALA A 210 -14.60 -20.52 -4.87
N GLU A 211 -14.39 -19.33 -5.43
CA GLU A 211 -15.16 -18.83 -6.58
C GLU A 211 -14.87 -19.63 -7.85
N ALA A 212 -13.63 -20.04 -8.09
CA ALA A 212 -13.27 -20.89 -9.23
C ALA A 212 -14.05 -22.22 -9.23
N LYS A 213 -14.23 -22.82 -8.05
CA LYS A 213 -15.03 -24.03 -7.87
C LYS A 213 -16.51 -23.80 -8.22
N GLU A 214 -17.10 -22.70 -7.74
CA GLU A 214 -18.50 -22.34 -8.04
C GLU A 214 -18.71 -22.07 -9.55
N LEU A 215 -17.73 -21.47 -10.21
CA LEU A 215 -17.77 -21.18 -11.64
C LEU A 215 -17.35 -22.36 -12.53
N GLY A 216 -16.94 -23.48 -11.94
CA GLY A 216 -16.47 -24.66 -12.69
C GLY A 216 -15.12 -24.45 -13.40
N LEU A 217 -14.29 -23.50 -12.95
CA LEU A 217 -12.93 -23.32 -13.45
C LEU A 217 -12.03 -24.48 -12.96
N SER A 218 -11.24 -25.04 -13.87
CA SER A 218 -10.31 -26.12 -13.53
C SER A 218 -9.00 -25.59 -12.97
N VAL A 219 -8.85 -25.56 -11.65
CA VAL A 219 -7.57 -25.34 -10.98
C VAL A 219 -6.80 -26.65 -10.97
N VAL A 220 -5.77 -26.76 -11.83
CA VAL A 220 -5.02 -28.01 -12.05
C VAL A 220 -3.83 -28.20 -11.14
N THR A 221 -3.31 -27.11 -10.57
CA THR A 221 -2.17 -27.17 -9.65
C THR A 221 -2.05 -25.89 -8.81
N GLU A 222 -1.54 -26.04 -7.60
CA GLU A 222 -1.19 -24.93 -6.68
C GLU A 222 0.26 -25.07 -6.27
N GLN A 223 1.03 -24.02 -6.41
CA GLN A 223 2.47 -24.02 -6.19
C GLN A 223 2.84 -22.91 -5.23
N PRO A 224 2.99 -23.21 -3.94
CA PRO A 224 3.41 -22.22 -2.96
C PRO A 224 4.90 -21.90 -3.09
N PHE A 225 5.25 -20.70 -2.63
CA PHE A 225 6.60 -20.29 -2.25
C PHE A 225 6.54 -19.49 -0.93
N THR A 226 7.67 -19.14 -0.37
CA THR A 226 7.80 -18.28 0.81
C THR A 226 8.74 -17.13 0.47
N ASP A 227 8.80 -16.10 1.32
CA ASP A 227 9.72 -14.97 1.13
C ASP A 227 11.18 -15.43 0.99
N ASP A 228 11.60 -16.44 1.76
CA ASP A 228 12.93 -17.03 1.69
C ASP A 228 13.20 -17.80 0.39
N SER A 229 12.19 -18.19 -0.36
CA SER A 229 12.29 -18.99 -1.59
C SER A 229 11.80 -18.24 -2.84
N SER A 230 11.74 -16.92 -2.79
CA SER A 230 11.16 -16.04 -3.83
C SER A 230 12.15 -15.67 -4.96
N SER A 231 13.28 -16.35 -5.09
CA SER A 231 14.33 -16.02 -6.09
C SER A 231 14.37 -16.93 -7.31
N ASP A 232 13.87 -18.17 -7.23
CA ASP A 232 13.81 -19.13 -8.35
C ASP A 232 12.47 -19.86 -8.39
N PHE A 233 11.79 -19.76 -9.51
CA PHE A 233 10.46 -20.34 -9.75
C PHE A 233 10.47 -21.51 -10.73
N THR A 234 11.63 -22.08 -11.04
CA THR A 234 11.78 -23.20 -11.97
C THR A 234 10.92 -24.42 -11.59
N VAL A 235 10.86 -24.74 -10.30
CA VAL A 235 10.08 -25.89 -9.80
C VAL A 235 8.59 -25.64 -9.96
N GLN A 236 8.10 -24.47 -9.56
CA GLN A 236 6.69 -24.08 -9.64
C GLN A 236 6.21 -24.06 -11.10
N LEU A 237 6.98 -23.45 -11.99
CA LEU A 237 6.66 -23.38 -13.42
C LEU A 237 6.68 -24.75 -14.10
N ASN A 238 7.65 -25.62 -13.77
CA ASN A 238 7.67 -27.00 -14.28
C ASN A 238 6.44 -27.80 -13.87
N LYS A 239 5.97 -27.64 -12.62
CA LYS A 239 4.77 -28.29 -12.14
C LYS A 239 3.51 -27.76 -12.86
N CYS A 240 3.42 -26.44 -13.06
CA CYS A 240 2.32 -25.84 -13.84
C CYS A 240 2.33 -26.37 -15.28
N LYS A 241 3.48 -26.40 -15.94
CA LYS A 241 3.65 -26.92 -17.30
C LYS A 241 3.25 -28.39 -17.39
N SER A 242 3.70 -29.21 -16.45
CA SER A 242 3.39 -30.66 -16.40
C SER A 242 1.91 -30.93 -16.13
N ALA A 243 1.23 -30.10 -15.36
CA ALA A 243 -0.21 -30.14 -15.14
C ALA A 243 -1.03 -29.63 -16.36
N GLY A 244 -0.36 -29.08 -17.36
CA GLY A 244 -0.97 -28.55 -18.59
C GLY A 244 -1.71 -27.23 -18.35
N ALA A 245 -1.27 -26.42 -17.39
CA ALA A 245 -1.86 -25.11 -17.16
C ALA A 245 -1.66 -24.19 -18.38
N ASP A 246 -2.76 -23.62 -18.87
CA ASP A 246 -2.79 -22.67 -19.99
C ASP A 246 -2.90 -21.21 -19.51
N LEU A 247 -3.23 -21.03 -18.21
CA LEU A 247 -3.22 -19.77 -17.50
C LEU A 247 -2.58 -19.96 -16.13
N ILE A 248 -1.72 -19.03 -15.72
CA ILE A 248 -1.17 -18.97 -14.36
C ILE A 248 -1.76 -17.74 -13.65
N PHE A 249 -2.45 -17.99 -12.54
CA PHE A 249 -2.90 -16.96 -11.62
C PHE A 249 -1.79 -16.63 -10.62
N LEU A 250 -1.48 -15.34 -10.49
CA LEU A 250 -0.37 -14.79 -9.69
C LEU A 250 -0.90 -13.79 -8.66
N PRO A 251 -1.49 -14.24 -7.53
CA PRO A 251 -1.89 -13.35 -6.44
C PRO A 251 -0.68 -12.94 -5.59
N ILE A 252 0.24 -12.21 -6.18
CA ILE A 252 1.56 -11.87 -5.63
C ILE A 252 1.99 -10.46 -6.05
N TYR A 253 3.05 -9.95 -5.42
CA TYR A 253 3.65 -8.66 -5.73
C TYR A 253 4.46 -8.67 -7.04
N TYR A 254 4.71 -7.49 -7.60
CA TYR A 254 5.37 -7.30 -8.90
C TYR A 254 6.76 -7.93 -8.98
N GLN A 255 7.54 -7.93 -7.89
CA GLN A 255 8.92 -8.42 -7.94
C GLN A 255 9.01 -9.94 -8.14
N PRO A 256 8.39 -10.81 -7.33
CA PRO A 256 8.35 -12.24 -7.65
C PRO A 256 7.63 -12.53 -8.98
N ALA A 257 6.62 -11.72 -9.35
CA ALA A 257 5.95 -11.86 -10.64
C ALA A 257 6.93 -11.64 -11.81
N SER A 258 7.76 -10.61 -11.77
CA SER A 258 8.77 -10.33 -12.80
C SER A 258 9.76 -11.49 -12.98
N LEU A 259 10.17 -12.11 -11.88
CA LEU A 259 11.04 -13.30 -11.90
C LEU A 259 10.33 -14.51 -12.52
N ILE A 260 9.04 -14.70 -12.23
CA ILE A 260 8.23 -15.76 -12.84
C ILE A 260 8.08 -15.55 -14.34
N LEU A 261 7.78 -14.33 -14.79
CA LEU A 261 7.67 -14.00 -16.22
C LEU A 261 9.00 -14.23 -16.95
N SER A 262 10.11 -13.76 -16.37
CA SER A 262 11.46 -13.95 -16.92
C SER A 262 11.80 -15.44 -17.02
N LYS A 263 11.55 -16.21 -15.95
CA LYS A 263 11.83 -17.64 -15.92
C LYS A 263 10.95 -18.43 -16.89
N ALA A 264 9.69 -18.11 -17.01
CA ALA A 264 8.78 -18.75 -17.97
C ALA A 264 9.26 -18.52 -19.40
N ASN A 265 9.72 -17.32 -19.74
CA ASN A 265 10.31 -17.00 -21.03
C ASN A 265 11.59 -17.81 -21.30
N GLU A 266 12.54 -17.88 -20.33
CA GLU A 266 13.74 -18.71 -20.44
C GLU A 266 13.41 -20.19 -20.70
N MET A 267 12.36 -20.72 -20.07
CA MET A 267 11.89 -22.11 -20.23
C MET A 267 11.10 -22.35 -21.50
N GLY A 268 10.84 -21.32 -22.32
CA GLY A 268 9.95 -21.38 -23.48
C GLY A 268 8.52 -21.80 -23.11
N TYR A 269 8.07 -21.54 -21.88
CA TYR A 269 6.72 -21.81 -21.41
C TYR A 269 5.88 -20.52 -21.50
N LYS A 270 4.84 -20.55 -22.31
CA LYS A 270 4.04 -19.37 -22.67
C LYS A 270 2.55 -19.51 -22.29
N PRO A 271 2.22 -19.69 -21.01
CA PRO A 271 0.84 -19.60 -20.55
C PRO A 271 0.38 -18.14 -20.57
N LYS A 272 -0.93 -17.91 -20.43
CA LYS A 272 -1.39 -16.58 -20.03
C LYS A 272 -1.09 -16.35 -18.56
N PHE A 273 -0.86 -15.09 -18.18
CA PHE A 273 -0.66 -14.70 -16.79
C PHE A 273 -1.76 -13.74 -16.36
N PHE A 274 -2.30 -13.96 -15.18
CA PHE A 274 -3.31 -13.11 -14.55
C PHE A 274 -2.88 -12.78 -13.13
N GLY A 275 -2.58 -11.51 -12.87
CA GLY A 275 -2.22 -10.98 -11.56
C GLY A 275 -3.39 -10.25 -10.90
N VAL A 276 -3.07 -9.60 -9.81
CA VAL A 276 -3.97 -8.80 -8.98
C VAL A 276 -3.36 -7.39 -8.81
N ASP A 277 -3.88 -6.58 -7.89
CA ASP A 277 -3.37 -5.22 -7.66
C ASP A 277 -1.86 -5.16 -7.40
N GLY A 278 -1.30 -6.14 -6.68
CA GLY A 278 0.14 -6.24 -6.42
C GLY A 278 1.01 -6.43 -7.68
N MET A 279 0.42 -6.68 -8.85
CA MET A 279 1.15 -6.68 -10.12
C MET A 279 1.41 -5.26 -10.65
N ASP A 280 0.61 -4.28 -10.22
CA ASP A 280 0.76 -2.89 -10.67
C ASP A 280 2.09 -2.30 -10.16
N GLY A 281 2.82 -1.66 -11.05
CA GLY A 281 4.20 -1.22 -10.85
C GLY A 281 5.24 -2.07 -11.61
N ILE A 282 4.86 -3.25 -12.14
CA ILE A 282 5.80 -4.11 -12.88
C ILE A 282 6.42 -3.40 -14.10
N LEU A 283 5.69 -2.48 -14.72
CA LEU A 283 6.17 -1.71 -15.88
C LEU A 283 7.24 -0.66 -15.53
N THR A 284 7.40 -0.32 -14.25
CA THR A 284 8.39 0.65 -13.77
C THR A 284 9.53 -0.01 -12.99
N LEU A 285 9.55 -1.35 -12.93
CA LEU A 285 10.58 -2.10 -12.22
C LEU A 285 11.92 -2.01 -12.93
N GLU A 286 12.89 -1.40 -12.27
CA GLU A 286 14.25 -1.26 -12.79
C GLU A 286 14.89 -2.63 -13.05
N GLY A 287 15.49 -2.77 -14.23
CA GLY A 287 16.17 -4.01 -14.65
C GLY A 287 15.25 -5.12 -15.17
N PHE A 288 13.94 -4.93 -15.15
CA PHE A 288 12.99 -5.88 -15.76
C PHE A 288 12.75 -5.54 -17.24
N ASP A 289 12.79 -6.57 -18.08
CA ASP A 289 12.36 -6.44 -19.48
C ASP A 289 10.83 -6.38 -19.56
N THR A 290 10.28 -5.18 -19.66
CA THR A 290 8.83 -4.94 -19.67
C THR A 290 8.11 -5.57 -20.86
N SER A 291 8.83 -5.93 -21.93
CA SER A 291 8.23 -6.68 -23.04
C SER A 291 7.72 -8.06 -22.64
N LEU A 292 8.25 -8.61 -21.54
CA LEU A 292 7.79 -9.89 -20.96
C LEU A 292 6.45 -9.76 -20.25
N ALA A 293 6.04 -8.55 -19.94
CA ALA A 293 4.72 -8.27 -19.34
C ALA A 293 3.63 -8.06 -20.41
N GLU A 294 3.96 -8.05 -21.69
CA GLU A 294 2.97 -7.89 -22.77
C GLU A 294 1.92 -9.00 -22.73
N GLY A 295 0.64 -8.63 -22.70
CA GLY A 295 -0.48 -9.57 -22.57
C GLY A 295 -0.74 -10.09 -21.15
N VAL A 296 0.03 -9.69 -20.14
CA VAL A 296 -0.25 -9.96 -18.73
C VAL A 296 -1.49 -9.17 -18.32
N MET A 297 -2.40 -9.83 -17.64
CA MET A 297 -3.65 -9.26 -17.13
C MET A 297 -3.55 -9.05 -15.62
N LEU A 298 -4.24 -8.02 -15.10
CA LEU A 298 -4.26 -7.72 -13.67
C LEU A 298 -5.57 -7.00 -13.28
N LEU A 299 -5.78 -6.85 -11.97
CA LEU A 299 -6.86 -6.03 -11.43
C LEU A 299 -6.28 -4.70 -10.93
N THR A 300 -6.93 -3.58 -11.29
CA THR A 300 -6.60 -2.24 -10.76
C THR A 300 -7.82 -1.33 -10.87
N PRO A 301 -8.06 -0.41 -9.91
CA PRO A 301 -9.14 0.56 -10.03
C PRO A 301 -8.76 1.78 -10.87
N PHE A 302 -7.48 1.94 -11.25
CA PHE A 302 -6.91 3.13 -11.85
C PHE A 302 -6.25 2.85 -13.20
N SER A 303 -6.42 3.78 -14.14
CA SER A 303 -5.67 3.81 -15.40
C SER A 303 -5.09 5.21 -15.62
N ALA A 304 -3.77 5.28 -15.80
CA ALA A 304 -3.09 6.55 -16.07
C ALA A 304 -3.48 7.17 -17.45
N ASP A 305 -4.10 6.38 -18.32
CA ASP A 305 -4.57 6.82 -19.64
C ASP A 305 -6.05 7.23 -19.66
N ALA A 306 -6.73 7.23 -18.50
CA ALA A 306 -8.11 7.68 -18.40
C ALA A 306 -8.26 9.13 -18.85
N THR A 307 -9.41 9.44 -19.44
CA THR A 307 -9.61 10.71 -20.17
C THR A 307 -10.35 11.78 -19.40
N ASP A 308 -10.80 11.49 -18.18
CA ASP A 308 -11.42 12.47 -17.30
C ASP A 308 -10.41 13.52 -16.82
N ASP A 309 -10.93 14.70 -16.46
CA ASP A 309 -10.08 15.86 -16.16
C ASP A 309 -9.30 15.69 -14.84
N LEU A 310 -9.87 14.99 -13.86
CA LEU A 310 -9.22 14.74 -12.57
C LEU A 310 -7.99 13.85 -12.77
N THR A 311 -8.15 12.73 -13.50
CA THR A 311 -7.04 11.80 -13.81
C THR A 311 -5.97 12.49 -14.65
N LYS A 312 -6.34 13.23 -15.70
CA LYS A 312 -5.36 13.98 -16.51
C LYS A 312 -4.55 14.97 -15.69
N LYS A 313 -5.19 15.72 -14.80
CA LYS A 313 -4.52 16.67 -13.92
C LYS A 313 -3.54 15.95 -12.99
N PHE A 314 -4.00 14.89 -12.32
CA PHE A 314 -3.17 14.10 -11.40
C PHE A 314 -1.95 13.49 -12.10
N VAL A 315 -2.16 12.82 -13.24
CA VAL A 315 -1.10 12.20 -14.05
C VAL A 315 -0.09 13.23 -14.53
N SER A 316 -0.55 14.39 -15.01
CA SER A 316 0.32 15.49 -15.44
C SER A 316 1.18 16.02 -14.29
N THR A 317 0.56 16.28 -13.13
CA THR A 317 1.25 16.75 -11.92
C THR A 317 2.29 15.73 -11.43
N TYR A 318 1.91 14.44 -11.41
CA TYR A 318 2.79 13.36 -10.99
C TYR A 318 4.02 13.26 -11.91
N LYS A 319 3.80 13.23 -13.22
CA LYS A 319 4.88 13.19 -14.23
C LYS A 319 5.80 14.42 -14.15
N GLU A 320 5.25 15.60 -13.92
CA GLU A 320 6.03 16.82 -13.77
C GLU A 320 6.94 16.77 -12.54
N LYS A 321 6.39 16.34 -11.38
CA LYS A 321 7.12 16.32 -10.10
C LYS A 321 8.12 15.16 -10.00
N TYR A 322 7.72 13.96 -10.41
CA TYR A 322 8.47 12.74 -10.09
C TYR A 322 9.11 12.07 -11.32
N LYS A 323 8.85 12.58 -12.53
CA LYS A 323 9.39 12.04 -13.80
C LYS A 323 9.02 10.58 -14.06
N ASP A 324 7.91 10.15 -13.50
CA ASP A 324 7.39 8.78 -13.56
C ASP A 324 5.89 8.80 -13.85
N THR A 325 5.32 7.65 -14.22
CA THR A 325 3.88 7.49 -14.43
C THR A 325 3.25 6.95 -13.15
N PRO A 326 2.17 7.57 -12.63
CA PRO A 326 1.52 7.07 -11.42
C PRO A 326 0.85 5.73 -11.68
N ASN A 327 0.91 4.86 -10.67
CA ASN A 327 0.16 3.62 -10.57
C ASN A 327 -1.05 3.79 -9.61
N GLN A 328 -1.84 2.72 -9.40
CA GLN A 328 -3.00 2.75 -8.52
C GLN A 328 -2.65 3.16 -7.07
N PHE A 329 -1.48 2.77 -6.56
CA PHE A 329 -1.07 3.08 -5.19
C PHE A 329 -0.92 4.58 -4.96
N ALA A 330 -0.43 5.30 -5.97
CA ALA A 330 -0.37 6.76 -5.94
C ALA A 330 -1.78 7.39 -5.97
N ALA A 331 -2.67 6.86 -6.81
CA ALA A 331 -4.04 7.34 -6.94
C ALA A 331 -4.88 7.04 -5.68
N ASP A 332 -4.77 5.83 -5.12
CA ASP A 332 -5.45 5.48 -3.87
C ASP A 332 -4.98 6.35 -2.68
N ALA A 333 -3.69 6.64 -2.61
CA ALA A 333 -3.16 7.50 -1.55
C ALA A 333 -3.57 8.97 -1.70
N TYR A 334 -3.67 9.46 -2.94
CA TYR A 334 -4.27 10.77 -3.23
C TYR A 334 -5.72 10.81 -2.77
N ASP A 335 -6.53 9.82 -3.15
CA ASP A 335 -7.93 9.71 -2.75
C ASP A 335 -8.08 9.60 -1.22
N CYS A 336 -7.20 8.90 -0.52
CA CYS A 336 -7.20 8.84 0.95
C CYS A 336 -7.14 10.23 1.59
N VAL A 337 -6.22 11.08 1.13
CA VAL A 337 -6.07 12.45 1.66
C VAL A 337 -7.29 13.30 1.35
N MET A 338 -7.85 13.18 0.15
CA MET A 338 -9.01 13.96 -0.27
C MET A 338 -10.27 13.52 0.48
N VAL A 339 -10.43 12.22 0.76
CA VAL A 339 -11.49 11.68 1.63
C VAL A 339 -11.36 12.21 3.06
N VAL A 340 -10.12 12.16 3.61
CA VAL A 340 -9.84 12.72 4.94
C VAL A 340 -10.19 14.22 4.99
N LYS A 341 -9.79 15.00 3.97
CA LYS A 341 -10.15 16.43 3.86
C LYS A 341 -11.66 16.62 3.90
N GLN A 342 -12.41 15.88 3.06
CA GLN A 342 -13.87 15.98 3.02
C GLN A 342 -14.50 15.58 4.35
N ALA A 343 -13.98 14.55 5.01
CA ALA A 343 -14.46 14.11 6.32
C ALA A 343 -14.20 15.16 7.41
N ILE A 344 -13.04 15.81 7.41
CA ILE A 344 -12.72 16.94 8.30
C ILE A 344 -13.71 18.09 8.10
N GLU A 345 -13.97 18.48 6.86
CA GLU A 345 -14.89 19.57 6.53
C GLU A 345 -16.33 19.29 6.97
N LYS A 346 -16.79 18.03 6.83
CA LYS A 346 -18.13 17.61 7.22
C LYS A 346 -18.29 17.41 8.72
N SER A 347 -17.28 16.85 9.40
CA SER A 347 -17.34 16.51 10.84
C SER A 347 -17.19 17.73 11.75
N GLY A 348 -16.61 18.82 11.23
CA GLY A 348 -16.32 20.02 12.01
C GLY A 348 -15.21 19.84 13.06
N VAL A 349 -14.33 18.85 12.89
CA VAL A 349 -13.14 18.68 13.74
C VAL A 349 -12.17 19.83 13.51
N THR A 350 -11.35 20.12 14.52
CA THR A 350 -10.28 21.13 14.47
C THR A 350 -8.96 20.52 14.94
N PRO A 351 -7.81 21.06 14.50
CA PRO A 351 -6.51 20.44 14.80
C PRO A 351 -6.08 20.56 16.27
N ASP A 352 -6.81 21.29 17.12
CA ASP A 352 -6.60 21.40 18.56
C ASP A 352 -7.38 20.38 19.39
N MET A 353 -8.27 19.60 18.74
CA MET A 353 -9.00 18.53 19.41
C MET A 353 -8.09 17.34 19.74
N GLU A 354 -8.49 16.57 20.75
CA GLU A 354 -7.83 15.31 21.10
C GLU A 354 -7.93 14.30 19.95
N VAL A 355 -6.86 13.52 19.74
CA VAL A 355 -6.78 12.55 18.63
C VAL A 355 -7.94 11.56 18.62
N SER A 356 -8.35 11.08 19.79
CA SER A 356 -9.49 10.16 19.94
C SER A 356 -10.83 10.83 19.57
N GLU A 357 -11.01 12.11 19.88
CA GLU A 357 -12.22 12.85 19.50
C GLU A 357 -12.27 13.09 17.99
N ILE A 358 -11.14 13.45 17.38
CA ILE A 358 -11.01 13.54 15.92
C ILE A 358 -11.38 12.19 15.29
N CYS A 359 -10.82 11.09 15.80
CA CYS A 359 -11.09 9.74 15.32
C CYS A 359 -12.59 9.42 15.35
N ASP A 360 -13.26 9.57 16.49
CA ASP A 360 -14.67 9.24 16.66
C ASP A 360 -15.57 10.04 15.70
N LYS A 361 -15.28 11.32 15.51
CA LYS A 361 -16.03 12.19 14.58
C LYS A 361 -15.79 11.81 13.13
N LEU A 362 -14.55 11.46 12.75
CA LEU A 362 -14.24 11.02 11.39
C LEU A 362 -14.90 9.66 11.08
N ILE A 363 -14.91 8.72 12.03
CA ILE A 363 -15.62 7.43 11.89
C ILE A 363 -17.10 7.70 11.63
N ALA A 364 -17.77 8.49 12.50
CA ALA A 364 -19.19 8.80 12.36
C ALA A 364 -19.51 9.48 11.03
N THR A 365 -18.59 10.29 10.52
CA THR A 365 -18.77 11.01 9.25
C THR A 365 -18.60 10.09 8.05
N ILE A 366 -17.50 9.31 7.98
CA ILE A 366 -17.18 8.48 6.80
C ILE A 366 -18.17 7.31 6.63
N THR A 367 -18.77 6.83 7.73
CA THR A 367 -19.77 5.76 7.71
C THR A 367 -21.22 6.27 7.62
N SER A 368 -21.43 7.59 7.56
CA SER A 368 -22.76 8.13 7.41
C SER A 368 -23.33 7.90 6.00
N SER A 369 -24.64 7.73 5.89
CA SER A 369 -25.33 7.42 4.62
C SER A 369 -25.27 8.55 3.58
N ASP A 370 -24.90 9.75 3.98
CA ASP A 370 -24.76 10.94 3.14
C ASP A 370 -23.27 11.24 2.79
N PHE A 371 -22.35 10.38 3.23
CA PHE A 371 -20.94 10.49 2.86
C PHE A 371 -20.65 9.66 1.61
N THR A 372 -20.35 10.33 0.52
CA THR A 372 -19.87 9.71 -0.70
C THR A 372 -18.66 10.47 -1.24
N TYR A 373 -17.79 9.79 -1.97
CA TYR A 373 -16.63 10.41 -2.58
C TYR A 373 -16.44 9.96 -4.04
N ASP A 374 -16.19 10.92 -4.93
CA ASP A 374 -15.78 10.70 -6.31
C ASP A 374 -14.30 11.04 -6.44
N GLY A 375 -13.49 10.05 -6.80
CA GLY A 375 -12.04 10.16 -6.84
C GLY A 375 -11.41 9.57 -8.09
N LEU A 376 -10.09 9.46 -8.06
CA LEU A 376 -9.29 8.87 -9.13
C LEU A 376 -9.58 7.38 -9.31
N THR A 377 -9.91 6.68 -8.21
CA THR A 377 -9.99 5.22 -8.16
C THR A 377 -11.41 4.69 -8.08
N GLY A 378 -12.40 5.56 -8.03
CA GLY A 378 -13.81 5.19 -8.00
C GLY A 378 -14.75 6.38 -7.93
N THR A 379 -16.02 6.15 -8.26
CA THR A 379 -17.10 7.15 -8.17
C THR A 379 -18.16 6.63 -7.21
N GLY A 380 -18.79 7.56 -6.44
CA GLY A 380 -19.80 7.21 -5.46
C GLY A 380 -19.31 6.30 -4.34
N MET A 381 -18.02 6.34 -4.03
CA MET A 381 -17.42 5.49 -3.00
C MET A 381 -18.02 5.80 -1.63
N THR A 382 -18.39 4.75 -0.91
CA THR A 382 -18.93 4.78 0.45
C THR A 382 -18.19 3.79 1.32
N TRP A 383 -18.21 3.98 2.63
CA TRP A 383 -17.62 3.07 3.60
C TRP A 383 -18.66 2.50 4.54
N SER A 384 -18.62 1.19 4.75
CA SER A 384 -19.50 0.50 5.68
C SER A 384 -18.89 0.40 7.08
N ASP A 385 -19.69 -0.10 8.04
CA ASP A 385 -19.23 -0.41 9.39
C ASP A 385 -18.11 -1.46 9.43
N THR A 386 -17.95 -2.25 8.35
CA THR A 386 -16.85 -3.21 8.24
C THR A 386 -15.51 -2.53 8.01
N GLY A 387 -15.50 -1.28 7.52
CA GLY A 387 -14.31 -0.53 7.15
C GLY A 387 -13.90 -0.70 5.69
N GLU A 388 -14.67 -1.47 4.93
CA GLU A 388 -14.46 -1.68 3.50
C GLU A 388 -15.08 -0.53 2.69
N VAL A 389 -14.43 -0.19 1.59
CA VAL A 389 -14.97 0.73 0.58
C VAL A 389 -15.81 -0.02 -0.45
N SER A 390 -16.86 0.64 -0.97
CA SER A 390 -17.72 0.11 -2.04
C SER A 390 -17.08 0.21 -3.43
N LYS A 391 -15.84 -0.21 -3.55
CA LYS A 391 -15.04 -0.13 -4.78
C LYS A 391 -14.92 -1.52 -5.42
N GLU A 392 -15.11 -1.59 -6.73
CA GLU A 392 -14.97 -2.83 -7.50
C GLU A 392 -13.66 -2.84 -8.30
N PRO A 393 -12.93 -3.96 -8.31
CA PRO A 393 -11.73 -4.09 -9.14
C PRO A 393 -12.10 -4.15 -10.62
N LYS A 394 -11.25 -3.52 -11.46
CA LYS A 394 -11.37 -3.55 -12.93
C LYS A 394 -10.29 -4.43 -13.53
N GLY A 395 -10.64 -5.25 -14.53
CA GLY A 395 -9.66 -6.03 -15.29
C GLY A 395 -8.92 -5.16 -16.28
N MET A 396 -7.61 -5.26 -16.25
CA MET A 396 -6.70 -4.60 -17.20
C MET A 396 -5.79 -5.63 -17.87
N VAL A 397 -5.32 -5.31 -19.06
CA VAL A 397 -4.28 -6.04 -19.78
C VAL A 397 -3.14 -5.09 -20.13
N ILE A 398 -1.92 -5.56 -20.00
CA ILE A 398 -0.74 -4.81 -20.47
C ILE A 398 -0.65 -4.96 -21.98
N LYS A 399 -0.70 -3.84 -22.69
CA LYS A 399 -0.60 -3.76 -24.15
C LYS A 399 0.22 -2.54 -24.56
N ASP A 400 1.19 -2.77 -25.42
CA ASP A 400 2.13 -1.72 -25.89
C ASP A 400 2.78 -0.96 -24.71
N GLY A 401 3.07 -1.66 -23.60
CA GLY A 401 3.67 -1.10 -22.40
C GLY A 401 2.75 -0.22 -21.53
N ALA A 402 1.43 -0.30 -21.71
CA ALA A 402 0.43 0.43 -20.92
C ALA A 402 -0.69 -0.49 -20.43
N TYR A 403 -1.38 -0.08 -19.34
CA TYR A 403 -2.55 -0.79 -18.85
C TYR A 403 -3.78 -0.36 -19.64
N VAL A 404 -4.45 -1.32 -20.28
CA VAL A 404 -5.66 -1.11 -21.09
C VAL A 404 -6.81 -1.89 -20.47
N GLY A 405 -8.00 -1.27 -20.36
CA GLY A 405 -9.19 -1.91 -19.82
C GLY A 405 -9.63 -3.12 -20.64
N MET A 406 -9.97 -4.22 -19.97
CA MET A 406 -10.45 -5.47 -20.59
C MET A 406 -11.92 -5.44 -20.96
N ASP A 407 -12.70 -4.53 -20.41
CA ASP A 407 -14.16 -4.44 -20.59
C ASP A 407 -14.57 -3.51 -21.77
N ASN A 408 -13.63 -3.18 -22.66
CA ASN A 408 -13.87 -2.35 -23.86
C ASN A 408 -14.31 -3.18 -25.06
#